data_67e121a977cb5100b6d8e47198a0b7e0
#
_entry.id   67e121a977cb5100b6d8e47198a0b7e0
#
_cell.length_a   1.000
_cell.length_b   1.000
_cell.length_c   1.000
_cell.angle_alpha   90.00
_cell.angle_beta   90.00
_cell.angle_gamma   90.00
#
_symmetry.space_group_name_H-M   'P 1'
#
loop_
_entity.id
_entity.type
_entity.pdbx_description
1 polymer ?
#
loop_
_entity_poly.entity_id
_entity_poly.type
_entity_poly.pdbx_seq_one_letter_code
_entity_poly.pdbx_strand_id
1 'polypeptide(L)'
;MRLSNGTLIIQTVDFFTPVVDDPYQFGQIAAANALSDIYAMGGKPLFALNIVGFPINDLPKSILTDILQGGADKANEAGIPIVGGHSVDDKEPKYGLVVTGEIHQDRIWKNSGARPGDALVLTKSLGTGIIATGIKKGMATQNSIEDAINSMASLNKYSAQELRGYDVNAVTDVTGFGLLGHLKEMCENSDVSSKINFQDL
;
A
#
# COMPACT_ATOMS: atom_id res chain seq x y z
N MET A 1 -13.79 -1.81 14.16
CA MET A 1 -15.04 -1.68 14.97
C MET A 1 -16.11 -2.59 14.38
N ARG A 2 -16.86 -3.34 15.19
CA ARG A 2 -17.93 -4.25 14.73
C ARG A 2 -19.28 -3.55 14.78
N LEU A 3 -20.03 -3.60 13.70
CA LEU A 3 -21.41 -3.12 13.59
C LEU A 3 -22.39 -4.25 13.93
N SER A 4 -23.66 -3.88 14.23
CA SER A 4 -24.71 -4.82 14.65
C SER A 4 -25.07 -5.88 13.58
N ASN A 5 -24.84 -5.59 12.32
CA ASN A 5 -25.08 -6.48 11.18
C ASN A 5 -23.93 -7.44 10.85
N GLY A 6 -22.87 -7.52 11.70
CA GLY A 6 -21.69 -8.35 11.47
C GLY A 6 -20.62 -7.71 10.58
N THR A 7 -20.85 -6.51 10.06
CA THR A 7 -19.84 -5.74 9.32
C THR A 7 -18.78 -5.23 10.29
N LEU A 8 -17.51 -5.33 9.88
CA LEU A 8 -16.37 -4.70 10.54
C LEU A 8 -16.00 -3.44 9.79
N ILE A 9 -15.82 -2.34 10.50
CA ILE A 9 -15.11 -1.17 9.99
C ILE A 9 -13.62 -1.40 10.25
N ILE A 10 -12.84 -1.32 9.20
CA ILE A 10 -11.38 -1.38 9.20
C ILE A 10 -10.83 -0.02 8.83
N GLN A 11 -9.71 0.34 9.40
CA GLN A 11 -9.09 1.64 9.15
C GLN A 11 -7.57 1.50 9.22
N THR A 12 -6.90 2.16 8.30
CA THR A 12 -5.45 2.30 8.28
C THR A 12 -5.06 3.77 8.20
N VAL A 13 -3.84 4.07 8.59
CA VAL A 13 -3.19 5.36 8.38
C VAL A 13 -1.77 5.11 7.91
N ASP A 14 -1.44 5.64 6.76
CA ASP A 14 -0.09 5.51 6.20
C ASP A 14 0.30 6.79 5.46
N PHE A 15 1.46 7.33 5.80
CA PHE A 15 2.04 8.51 5.17
C PHE A 15 3.56 8.49 5.30
N PHE A 16 4.26 9.00 4.31
CA PHE A 16 5.72 8.98 4.27
C PHE A 16 6.30 10.12 3.42
N THR A 17 7.61 10.25 3.44
CA THR A 17 8.35 11.22 2.63
C THR A 17 8.50 10.73 1.19
N PRO A 18 8.75 11.61 0.20
CA PRO A 18 8.88 11.23 -1.20
C PRO A 18 9.89 10.10 -1.45
N VAL A 19 9.46 9.11 -2.21
CA VAL A 19 10.29 7.98 -2.67
C VAL A 19 10.66 8.09 -4.16
N VAL A 20 10.06 9.07 -4.84
CA VAL A 20 10.31 9.46 -6.24
C VAL A 20 10.31 10.98 -6.35
N ASP A 21 10.92 11.52 -7.41
CA ASP A 21 11.09 12.97 -7.57
C ASP A 21 9.84 13.66 -8.13
N ASP A 22 9.03 12.95 -8.92
CA ASP A 22 7.81 13.51 -9.50
C ASP A 22 6.69 13.58 -8.42
N PRO A 23 6.16 14.78 -8.12
CA PRO A 23 5.20 14.96 -7.04
C PRO A 23 3.84 14.29 -7.31
N TYR A 24 3.39 14.24 -8.57
CA TYR A 24 2.15 13.57 -8.93
C TYR A 24 2.27 12.04 -8.72
N GLN A 25 3.38 11.45 -9.20
CA GLN A 25 3.66 10.03 -8.99
C GLN A 25 3.83 9.68 -7.51
N PHE A 26 4.48 10.55 -6.73
CA PHE A 26 4.54 10.38 -5.28
C PHE A 26 3.14 10.35 -4.64
N GLY A 27 2.25 11.25 -5.05
CA GLY A 27 0.86 11.25 -4.61
C GLY A 27 0.12 9.94 -4.92
N GLN A 28 0.32 9.41 -6.13
CA GLN A 28 -0.26 8.12 -6.53
C GLN A 28 0.28 6.95 -5.70
N ILE A 29 1.60 6.89 -5.49
CA ILE A 29 2.24 5.82 -4.71
C ILE A 29 1.77 5.86 -3.26
N ALA A 30 1.72 7.04 -2.65
CA ALA A 30 1.29 7.19 -1.27
C ALA A 30 -0.17 6.76 -1.05
N ALA A 31 -1.06 7.12 -1.97
CA ALA A 31 -2.45 6.69 -1.92
C ALA A 31 -2.61 5.18 -2.18
N ALA A 32 -1.87 4.61 -3.14
CA ALA A 32 -1.88 3.17 -3.41
C ALA A 32 -1.39 2.36 -2.20
N ASN A 33 -0.35 2.84 -1.53
CA ASN A 33 0.19 2.22 -0.33
C ASN A 33 -0.83 2.24 0.83
N ALA A 34 -1.45 3.37 1.13
CA ALA A 34 -2.46 3.46 2.18
C ALA A 34 -3.71 2.60 1.90
N LEU A 35 -4.09 2.43 0.63
CA LEU A 35 -5.19 1.56 0.22
C LEU A 35 -4.86 0.07 0.34
N SER A 36 -3.57 -0.28 0.32
CA SER A 36 -3.08 -1.66 0.30
C SER A 36 -3.52 -2.46 1.52
N ASP A 37 -3.45 -1.88 2.71
CA ASP A 37 -3.86 -2.53 3.96
C ASP A 37 -5.33 -2.98 3.94
N ILE A 38 -6.20 -2.14 3.36
CA ILE A 38 -7.62 -2.48 3.21
C ILE A 38 -7.80 -3.70 2.30
N TYR A 39 -7.06 -3.72 1.18
CA TYR A 39 -7.11 -4.84 0.24
C TYR A 39 -6.47 -6.11 0.82
N ALA A 40 -5.36 -5.99 1.57
CA ALA A 40 -4.71 -7.12 2.23
C ALA A 40 -5.62 -7.81 3.25
N MET A 41 -6.52 -7.06 3.89
CA MET A 41 -7.55 -7.62 4.77
C MET A 41 -8.78 -8.19 4.02
N GLY A 42 -8.81 -8.14 2.68
CA GLY A 42 -9.96 -8.53 1.87
C GLY A 42 -11.11 -7.49 1.90
N GLY A 43 -10.84 -6.31 2.47
CA GLY A 43 -11.82 -5.26 2.66
C GLY A 43 -12.17 -4.49 1.38
N LYS A 44 -13.25 -3.71 1.49
CA LYS A 44 -13.68 -2.75 0.48
C LYS A 44 -13.44 -1.35 1.04
N PRO A 45 -12.58 -0.52 0.44
CA PRO A 45 -12.42 0.86 0.86
C PRO A 45 -13.72 1.65 0.62
N LEU A 46 -14.03 2.58 1.50
CA LEU A 46 -15.24 3.40 1.48
C LEU A 46 -14.96 4.88 1.23
N PHE A 47 -13.99 5.43 1.94
CA PHE A 47 -13.54 6.81 1.80
C PHE A 47 -12.15 6.99 2.40
N ALA A 48 -11.52 8.12 2.10
CA ALA A 48 -10.23 8.49 2.66
C ALA A 48 -10.20 9.93 3.19
N LEU A 49 -9.20 10.20 4.05
CA LEU A 49 -8.79 11.54 4.48
C LEU A 49 -7.33 11.74 4.11
N ASN A 50 -6.97 12.92 3.61
CA ASN A 50 -5.60 13.31 3.36
C ASN A 50 -4.85 13.59 4.68
N ILE A 51 -3.59 13.14 4.76
CA ILE A 51 -2.60 13.59 5.74
C ILE A 51 -1.47 14.24 4.98
N VAL A 52 -1.16 15.49 5.31
CA VAL A 52 -0.19 16.31 4.60
C VAL A 52 0.75 17.00 5.59
N GLY A 53 2.04 16.77 5.45
CA GLY A 53 3.10 17.65 5.94
C GLY A 53 3.74 18.36 4.74
N PHE A 54 3.85 19.69 4.75
CA PHE A 54 4.42 20.38 3.59
C PHE A 54 5.12 21.68 4.00
N PRO A 55 6.36 21.93 3.51
CA PRO A 55 7.11 23.14 3.78
C PRO A 55 6.57 24.30 2.93
N ILE A 56 5.47 24.91 3.37
CA ILE A 56 4.68 25.87 2.59
C ILE A 56 5.43 27.14 2.22
N ASN A 57 6.47 27.48 2.98
CA ASN A 57 7.29 28.66 2.75
C ASN A 57 8.54 28.37 1.91
N ASP A 58 8.93 27.08 1.76
CA ASP A 58 10.20 26.68 1.13
C ASP A 58 9.99 26.07 -0.25
N LEU A 59 8.80 25.49 -0.52
CA LEU A 59 8.47 24.83 -1.78
C LEU A 59 7.28 25.50 -2.49
N PRO A 60 7.28 25.51 -3.83
CA PRO A 60 6.13 25.97 -4.61
C PRO A 60 4.85 25.19 -4.28
N LYS A 61 3.73 25.90 -4.14
CA LYS A 61 2.41 25.27 -3.89
C LYS A 61 1.94 24.36 -5.01
N SER A 62 2.45 24.52 -6.22
CA SER A 62 2.18 23.59 -7.34
C SER A 62 2.60 22.17 -7.03
N ILE A 63 3.73 21.97 -6.33
CA ILE A 63 4.19 20.64 -5.90
C ILE A 63 3.13 19.98 -5.00
N LEU A 64 2.59 20.72 -4.02
CA LEU A 64 1.50 20.20 -3.19
C LEU A 64 0.25 19.89 -4.01
N THR A 65 -0.09 20.73 -4.96
CA THR A 65 -1.24 20.49 -5.86
C THR A 65 -1.07 19.20 -6.64
N ASP A 66 0.12 18.94 -7.20
CA ASP A 66 0.42 17.74 -7.96
C ASP A 66 0.36 16.48 -7.07
N ILE A 67 0.91 16.54 -5.84
CA ILE A 67 0.81 15.45 -4.87
C ILE A 67 -0.66 15.12 -4.56
N LEU A 68 -1.46 16.13 -4.24
CA LEU A 68 -2.87 15.94 -3.92
C LEU A 68 -3.67 15.42 -5.12
N GLN A 69 -3.34 15.89 -6.34
CA GLN A 69 -3.99 15.40 -7.56
C GLN A 69 -3.66 13.92 -7.81
N GLY A 70 -2.39 13.53 -7.67
CA GLY A 70 -1.99 12.12 -7.79
C GLY A 70 -2.72 11.21 -6.81
N GLY A 71 -2.86 11.65 -5.55
CA GLY A 71 -3.62 10.93 -4.52
C GLY A 71 -5.12 10.85 -4.84
N ALA A 72 -5.70 11.94 -5.31
CA ALA A 72 -7.12 12.01 -5.68
C ALA A 72 -7.44 11.08 -6.87
N ASP A 73 -6.59 11.06 -7.89
CA ASP A 73 -6.77 10.20 -9.05
C ASP A 73 -6.68 8.71 -8.66
N LYS A 74 -5.79 8.37 -7.74
CA LYS A 74 -5.65 7.01 -7.23
C LYS A 74 -6.84 6.59 -6.35
N ALA A 75 -7.35 7.49 -5.51
CA ALA A 75 -8.59 7.26 -4.74
C ALA A 75 -9.79 7.07 -5.68
N ASN A 76 -9.88 7.86 -6.75
CA ASN A 76 -10.91 7.71 -7.78
C ASN A 76 -10.81 6.36 -8.52
N GLU A 77 -9.59 5.89 -8.86
CA GLU A 77 -9.35 4.54 -9.42
C GLU A 77 -9.81 3.43 -8.45
N ALA A 78 -9.60 3.62 -7.15
CA ALA A 78 -10.12 2.73 -6.13
C ALA A 78 -11.67 2.77 -6.04
N GLY A 79 -12.29 3.84 -6.53
CA GLY A 79 -13.74 4.06 -6.50
C GLY A 79 -14.23 4.69 -5.20
N ILE A 80 -13.38 5.48 -4.52
CA ILE A 80 -13.70 6.13 -3.25
C ILE A 80 -13.46 7.64 -3.29
N PRO A 81 -14.25 8.43 -2.53
CA PRO A 81 -13.97 9.85 -2.35
C PRO A 81 -12.90 10.10 -1.29
N ILE A 82 -12.14 11.18 -1.43
CA ILE A 82 -11.42 11.82 -0.35
C ILE A 82 -12.37 12.88 0.25
N VAL A 83 -12.78 12.69 1.50
CA VAL A 83 -13.85 13.49 2.13
C VAL A 83 -13.31 14.59 3.07
N GLY A 84 -11.99 14.73 3.17
CA GLY A 84 -11.35 15.73 4.01
C GLY A 84 -9.90 15.40 4.27
N GLY A 85 -9.37 15.93 5.35
CA GLY A 85 -8.01 15.68 5.77
C GLY A 85 -7.45 16.77 6.66
N HIS A 86 -6.15 16.71 6.93
CA HIS A 86 -5.43 17.70 7.69
C HIS A 86 -4.06 17.97 7.08
N SER A 87 -3.64 19.24 7.11
CA SER A 87 -2.30 19.64 6.67
C SER A 87 -1.59 20.42 7.76
N VAL A 88 -0.29 20.19 7.87
CA VAL A 88 0.59 20.91 8.80
C VAL A 88 1.80 21.43 8.05
N ASP A 89 2.39 22.54 8.52
CA ASP A 89 3.70 22.99 8.07
C ASP A 89 4.77 22.01 8.62
N ASP A 90 5.63 21.52 7.73
CA ASP A 90 6.69 20.56 8.07
C ASP A 90 7.96 20.90 7.28
N LYS A 91 9.10 20.44 7.75
CA LYS A 91 10.39 20.72 7.12
C LYS A 91 10.59 19.98 5.79
N GLU A 92 9.85 18.90 5.59
CA GLU A 92 9.92 18.08 4.38
C GLU A 92 8.52 17.59 3.97
N PRO A 93 8.26 17.39 2.66
CA PRO A 93 6.98 16.89 2.23
C PRO A 93 6.69 15.50 2.82
N LYS A 94 5.47 15.33 3.32
CA LYS A 94 4.91 14.04 3.72
C LYS A 94 3.48 13.97 3.22
N TYR A 95 3.11 12.85 2.66
CA TYR A 95 1.76 12.64 2.15
C TYR A 95 1.33 11.20 2.36
N GLY A 96 0.05 11.04 2.58
CA GLY A 96 -0.64 9.77 2.65
C GLY A 96 -2.09 9.92 3.02
N LEU A 97 -2.72 8.79 3.33
CA LEU A 97 -4.15 8.74 3.61
C LEU A 97 -4.44 8.03 4.94
N VAL A 98 -5.52 8.46 5.57
CA VAL A 98 -6.31 7.56 6.42
C VAL A 98 -7.36 6.95 5.52
N VAL A 99 -7.40 5.63 5.40
CA VAL A 99 -8.41 4.94 4.61
C VAL A 99 -9.35 4.16 5.52
N THR A 100 -10.63 4.39 5.35
CA THR A 100 -11.69 3.62 6.04
C THR A 100 -12.33 2.66 5.05
N GLY A 101 -12.44 1.42 5.45
CA GLY A 101 -13.06 0.35 4.68
C GLY A 101 -14.00 -0.51 5.52
N GLU A 102 -14.67 -1.43 4.86
CA GLU A 102 -15.56 -2.39 5.48
C GLU A 102 -15.30 -3.81 5.01
N ILE A 103 -15.59 -4.78 5.86
CA ILE A 103 -15.61 -6.20 5.53
C ILE A 103 -16.57 -6.97 6.44
N HIS A 104 -17.15 -8.05 5.93
CA HIS A 104 -17.89 -8.98 6.79
C HIS A 104 -16.91 -9.80 7.64
N GLN A 105 -17.22 -9.98 8.93
CA GLN A 105 -16.34 -10.67 9.89
C GLN A 105 -15.86 -12.05 9.43
N ASP A 106 -16.67 -12.79 8.68
CA ASP A 106 -16.37 -14.15 8.21
C ASP A 106 -15.52 -14.17 6.93
N ARG A 107 -15.19 -12.99 6.38
CA ARG A 107 -14.41 -12.84 5.13
C ARG A 107 -13.11 -12.09 5.32
N ILE A 108 -12.75 -11.79 6.57
CA ILE A 108 -11.52 -11.07 6.88
C ILE A 108 -10.31 -11.98 6.65
N TRP A 109 -9.36 -11.51 5.88
CA TRP A 109 -8.04 -12.12 5.77
C TRP A 109 -7.13 -11.60 6.88
N LYS A 110 -6.22 -12.42 7.33
CA LYS A 110 -5.26 -12.13 8.38
C LYS A 110 -3.86 -12.46 7.89
N ASN A 111 -2.86 -11.88 8.52
CA ASN A 111 -1.46 -12.28 8.34
C ASN A 111 -1.08 -13.53 9.18
N SER A 112 -2.06 -14.32 9.56
CA SER A 112 -1.94 -15.55 10.34
C SER A 112 -2.92 -16.60 9.82
N GLY A 113 -2.59 -17.87 10.06
CA GLY A 113 -3.42 -19.00 9.63
C GLY A 113 -2.88 -19.75 8.43
N ALA A 114 -1.66 -19.41 7.96
CA ALA A 114 -0.94 -20.20 6.95
C ALA A 114 -0.70 -21.63 7.46
N ARG A 115 -0.72 -22.60 6.53
CA ARG A 115 -0.65 -24.04 6.85
C ARG A 115 0.48 -24.71 6.09
N PRO A 116 1.06 -25.79 6.64
CA PRO A 116 1.99 -26.61 5.86
C PRO A 116 1.34 -27.13 4.57
N GLY A 117 2.01 -26.92 3.45
CA GLY A 117 1.52 -27.28 2.12
C GLY A 117 0.86 -26.14 1.35
N ASP A 118 0.67 -24.96 1.97
CA ASP A 118 0.20 -23.78 1.26
C ASP A 118 1.23 -23.33 0.22
N ALA A 119 0.73 -22.84 -0.93
CA ALA A 119 1.54 -22.17 -1.93
C ALA A 119 1.68 -20.68 -1.56
N LEU A 120 2.89 -20.14 -1.69
CA LEU A 120 3.16 -18.71 -1.61
C LEU A 120 2.92 -18.06 -2.98
N VAL A 121 2.06 -17.06 -3.04
CA VAL A 121 1.77 -16.32 -4.27
C VAL A 121 2.16 -14.85 -4.08
N LEU A 122 3.06 -14.37 -4.92
CA LEU A 122 3.47 -12.97 -4.96
C LEU A 122 2.79 -12.30 -6.17
N THR A 123 2.05 -11.22 -5.93
CA THR A 123 1.21 -10.59 -6.95
C THR A 123 1.84 -9.39 -7.66
N LYS A 124 3.03 -8.96 -7.21
CA LYS A 124 3.83 -7.89 -7.82
C LYS A 124 5.30 -8.25 -7.79
N SER A 125 6.06 -7.66 -8.72
CA SER A 125 7.52 -7.82 -8.77
C SER A 125 8.20 -7.27 -7.53
N LEU A 126 9.29 -7.89 -7.12
CA LEU A 126 10.18 -7.42 -6.06
C LEU A 126 11.21 -6.40 -6.59
N GLY A 127 11.85 -5.67 -5.67
CA GLY A 127 12.99 -4.81 -6.00
C GLY A 127 12.73 -3.32 -5.90
N THR A 128 11.50 -2.86 -5.63
CA THR A 128 11.16 -1.43 -5.55
C THR A 128 12.02 -0.67 -4.55
N GLY A 129 12.33 -1.26 -3.37
CA GLY A 129 13.21 -0.64 -2.37
C GLY A 129 14.67 -0.52 -2.82
N ILE A 130 15.17 -1.49 -3.61
CA ILE A 130 16.52 -1.43 -4.21
C ILE A 130 16.55 -0.31 -5.25
N ILE A 131 15.53 -0.24 -6.11
CA ILE A 131 15.42 0.78 -7.15
C ILE A 131 15.27 2.17 -6.53
N ALA A 132 14.44 2.35 -5.50
CA ALA A 132 14.32 3.61 -4.78
C ALA A 132 15.66 4.09 -4.17
N THR A 133 16.48 3.15 -3.67
CA THR A 133 17.83 3.44 -3.22
C THR A 133 18.75 3.81 -4.40
N GLY A 134 18.59 3.13 -5.54
CA GLY A 134 19.32 3.41 -6.78
C GLY A 134 19.01 4.80 -7.35
N ILE A 135 17.74 5.22 -7.28
CA ILE A 135 17.31 6.58 -7.66
C ILE A 135 18.07 7.62 -6.83
N LYS A 136 18.02 7.51 -5.50
CA LYS A 136 18.73 8.44 -4.59
C LYS A 136 20.25 8.51 -4.84
N LYS A 137 20.84 7.45 -5.38
CA LYS A 137 22.28 7.39 -5.70
C LYS A 137 22.60 7.71 -7.18
N GLY A 138 21.61 8.02 -8.00
CA GLY A 138 21.79 8.26 -9.44
C GLY A 138 22.25 7.02 -10.22
N MET A 139 21.95 5.80 -9.74
CA MET A 139 22.42 4.53 -10.30
C MET A 139 21.32 3.75 -11.02
N ALA A 140 20.03 4.10 -10.82
CA ALA A 140 18.93 3.42 -11.45
C ALA A 140 18.78 3.81 -12.92
N THR A 141 18.43 2.85 -13.78
CA THR A 141 18.10 3.12 -15.19
C THR A 141 16.68 3.68 -15.28
N GLN A 142 16.40 4.46 -16.35
CA GLN A 142 15.07 5.04 -16.56
C GLN A 142 13.97 3.97 -16.61
N ASN A 143 14.19 2.86 -17.31
CA ASN A 143 13.23 1.76 -17.38
C ASN A 143 12.95 1.15 -16.00
N SER A 144 14.00 0.93 -15.19
CA SER A 144 13.82 0.38 -13.83
C SER A 144 13.04 1.34 -12.93
N ILE A 145 13.23 2.65 -13.11
CA ILE A 145 12.48 3.68 -12.38
C ILE A 145 10.99 3.62 -12.76
N GLU A 146 10.68 3.59 -14.05
CA GLU A 146 9.31 3.51 -14.57
C GLU A 146 8.61 2.22 -14.11
N ASP A 147 9.26 1.08 -14.18
CA ASP A 147 8.73 -0.21 -13.72
C ASP A 147 8.44 -0.18 -12.22
N ALA A 148 9.34 0.38 -11.41
CA ALA A 148 9.15 0.50 -9.97
C ALA A 148 7.98 1.44 -9.63
N ILE A 149 7.88 2.59 -10.29
CA ILE A 149 6.80 3.55 -10.11
C ILE A 149 5.46 2.90 -10.47
N ASN A 150 5.37 2.26 -11.63
CA ASN A 150 4.16 1.57 -12.08
C ASN A 150 3.73 0.48 -11.09
N SER A 151 4.69 -0.30 -10.59
CA SER A 151 4.42 -1.35 -9.58
C SER A 151 3.92 -0.75 -8.27
N MET A 152 4.57 0.31 -7.75
CA MET A 152 4.18 0.96 -6.50
C MET A 152 2.82 1.67 -6.61
N ALA A 153 2.55 2.35 -7.74
CA ALA A 153 1.30 3.06 -7.98
C ALA A 153 0.12 2.14 -8.35
N SER A 154 0.38 0.88 -8.73
CA SER A 154 -0.67 -0.09 -9.03
C SER A 154 -1.43 -0.48 -7.76
N LEU A 155 -2.76 -0.46 -7.80
CA LEU A 155 -3.60 -0.89 -6.68
C LEU A 155 -3.57 -2.41 -6.51
N ASN A 156 -3.50 -2.88 -5.27
CA ASN A 156 -3.69 -4.30 -4.93
C ASN A 156 -5.16 -4.75 -5.02
N LYS A 157 -6.04 -3.88 -5.51
CA LYS A 157 -7.47 -4.09 -5.71
C LYS A 157 -7.78 -5.34 -6.53
N TYR A 158 -7.12 -5.49 -7.68
CA TYR A 158 -7.38 -6.59 -8.61
C TYR A 158 -6.92 -7.93 -8.04
N SER A 159 -5.73 -7.98 -7.43
CA SER A 159 -5.26 -9.18 -6.73
C SER A 159 -6.22 -9.60 -5.62
N ALA A 160 -6.68 -8.64 -4.80
CA ALA A 160 -7.65 -8.91 -3.75
C ALA A 160 -9.02 -9.38 -4.30
N GLN A 161 -9.44 -8.90 -5.47
CA GLN A 161 -10.66 -9.36 -6.11
C GLN A 161 -10.55 -10.81 -6.59
N GLU A 162 -9.44 -11.16 -7.26
CA GLU A 162 -9.17 -12.51 -7.73
C GLU A 162 -9.06 -13.52 -6.57
N LEU A 163 -8.36 -13.15 -5.49
CA LEU A 163 -8.19 -14.01 -4.31
C LEU A 163 -9.51 -14.43 -3.65
N ARG A 164 -10.61 -13.70 -3.87
CA ARG A 164 -11.93 -14.07 -3.33
C ARG A 164 -12.49 -15.37 -3.90
N GLY A 165 -11.96 -15.84 -5.02
CA GLY A 165 -12.31 -17.11 -5.65
C GLY A 165 -11.56 -18.33 -5.11
N TYR A 166 -10.67 -18.14 -4.15
CA TYR A 166 -9.79 -19.18 -3.61
C TYR A 166 -9.91 -19.33 -2.11
N ASP A 167 -9.56 -20.50 -1.58
CA ASP A 167 -9.37 -20.74 -0.15
C ASP A 167 -8.02 -20.13 0.28
N VAL A 168 -8.07 -18.92 0.80
CA VAL A 168 -6.89 -18.17 1.23
C VAL A 168 -6.74 -18.30 2.75
N ASN A 169 -5.61 -18.85 3.20
CA ASN A 169 -5.34 -19.06 4.62
C ASN A 169 -4.72 -17.85 5.31
N ALA A 170 -3.82 -17.12 4.63
CA ALA A 170 -3.17 -15.93 5.15
C ALA A 170 -2.86 -14.94 4.03
N VAL A 171 -2.91 -13.65 4.31
CA VAL A 171 -2.57 -12.55 3.38
C VAL A 171 -1.83 -11.47 4.14
N THR A 172 -0.86 -10.89 3.50
CA THR A 172 -0.21 -9.63 3.91
C THR A 172 0.15 -8.85 2.66
N ASP A 173 0.24 -7.55 2.75
CA ASP A 173 0.95 -6.79 1.73
C ASP A 173 2.45 -6.71 2.06
N VAL A 174 3.26 -6.37 1.07
CA VAL A 174 4.72 -6.28 1.22
C VAL A 174 5.14 -4.83 1.03
N THR A 175 5.63 -4.21 2.10
CA THR A 175 6.05 -2.82 2.14
C THR A 175 7.50 -2.68 2.59
N GLY A 176 7.81 -1.75 3.50
CA GLY A 176 9.17 -1.37 3.88
C GLY A 176 10.06 -2.48 4.46
N PHE A 177 9.49 -3.52 5.06
CA PHE A 177 10.26 -4.67 5.57
C PHE A 177 10.64 -5.69 4.50
N GLY A 178 10.15 -5.52 3.26
CA GLY A 178 10.37 -6.42 2.16
C GLY A 178 9.75 -7.80 2.33
N LEU A 179 9.90 -8.66 1.30
CA LEU A 179 9.30 -9.99 1.29
C LEU A 179 9.65 -10.81 2.53
N LEU A 180 10.93 -10.87 2.88
CA LEU A 180 11.38 -11.73 3.99
C LEU A 180 10.87 -11.27 5.34
N GLY A 181 10.77 -9.94 5.57
CA GLY A 181 10.24 -9.38 6.81
C GLY A 181 8.75 -9.71 7.00
N HIS A 182 7.93 -9.43 6.00
CA HIS A 182 6.49 -9.70 6.06
C HIS A 182 6.16 -11.20 6.06
N LEU A 183 6.90 -12.01 5.28
CA LEU A 183 6.73 -13.46 5.31
C LEU A 183 7.15 -14.07 6.64
N LYS A 184 8.21 -13.55 7.26
CA LYS A 184 8.62 -13.98 8.61
C LYS A 184 7.50 -13.74 9.60
N GLU A 185 6.92 -12.54 9.61
CA GLU A 185 5.80 -12.20 10.50
C GLU A 185 4.60 -13.15 10.27
N MET A 186 4.24 -13.42 9.02
CA MET A 186 3.17 -14.36 8.68
C MET A 186 3.47 -15.78 9.19
N CYS A 187 4.71 -16.25 9.03
CA CYS A 187 5.13 -17.56 9.51
C CYS A 187 5.08 -17.66 11.04
N GLU A 188 5.60 -16.65 11.74
CA GLU A 188 5.59 -16.58 13.20
C GLU A 188 4.15 -16.56 13.75
N ASN A 189 3.27 -15.75 13.15
CA ASN A 189 1.86 -15.67 13.54
C ASN A 189 1.05 -16.95 13.20
N SER A 190 1.61 -17.84 12.39
CA SER A 190 0.96 -19.08 11.94
C SER A 190 1.61 -20.34 12.50
N ASP A 191 2.70 -20.21 13.26
CA ASP A 191 3.52 -21.33 13.78
C ASP A 191 3.99 -22.29 12.67
N VAL A 192 4.44 -21.72 11.53
CA VAL A 192 4.96 -22.45 10.38
C VAL A 192 6.29 -21.87 9.91
N SER A 193 6.96 -22.57 9.01
CA SER A 193 8.12 -22.06 8.27
C SER A 193 7.83 -22.05 6.78
N SER A 194 8.54 -21.19 6.04
CA SER A 194 8.43 -21.09 4.58
C SER A 194 9.75 -21.45 3.91
N LYS A 195 9.64 -21.97 2.69
CA LYS A 195 10.77 -22.20 1.80
C LYS A 195 10.55 -21.42 0.50
N ILE A 196 11.46 -20.52 0.20
CA ILE A 196 11.47 -19.77 -1.07
C ILE A 196 12.57 -20.36 -1.94
N ASN A 197 12.25 -20.71 -3.17
CA ASN A 197 13.23 -20.99 -4.18
C ASN A 197 13.57 -19.68 -4.91
N PHE A 198 14.80 -19.21 -4.81
CA PHE A 198 15.22 -17.93 -5.38
C PHE A 198 15.06 -17.89 -6.92
N GLN A 199 15.11 -19.04 -7.58
CA GLN A 199 14.94 -19.13 -9.04
C GLN A 199 13.50 -18.92 -9.50
N ASP A 200 12.53 -18.97 -8.58
CA ASP A 200 11.11 -18.79 -8.87
C ASP A 200 10.62 -17.35 -8.57
N LEU A 201 11.54 -16.44 -8.18
CA LEU A 201 11.30 -15.04 -7.88
C LEU A 201 11.53 -14.13 -9.09
#